data_c7ee3bd94f1744d08a4f6dd8d24dd744
#
_entry.id   c7ee3bd94f1744d08a4f6dd8d24dd744
#
_cell.length_a   1.000
_cell.length_b   1.000
_cell.length_c   1.000
_cell.angle_alpha   90.00
_cell.angle_beta   90.00
_cell.angle_gamma   90.00
#
_symmetry.space_group_name_H-M   'P 1'
#
loop_
_entity.id
_entity.type
_entity.pdbx_description
1 polymer ?
#
loop_
_entity_poly.entity_id
_entity_poly.type
_entity_poly.pdbx_seq_one_letter_code
_entity_poly.pdbx_strand_id
1 'polypeptide(L)'
;MTLSEQIQADIKAHIVAGETLPYPLTLSGIAGHFQASLMPARTAVEQLIDAKFLSRTEDGSLVINPRRRSRDPHISLSSLRPTAPVAPEKKLAEHIIGLSLRGTGECLREEATAEEFGIGRTVLRRIFNRFSGEGLIEHLPRRGWRVRPYSETEMLDYIDMRETLELRALELAMPRLDADFLRQLITGNRPDASGKPQLDNRLHRHWIDRAENRYLSQFFDQNGIYYDTLFASAVLDDQTVARRAREHGRILKALLAGDLPAAKDALSKHIRDQRKHVARLFEEASSPAA
;
A
#
# COMPACT_ATOMS: atom_id res chain seq x y z
N MET A 1 -2.18 -7.13 -17.23
CA MET A 1 -3.48 -6.44 -17.39
C MET A 1 -3.21 -4.98 -17.61
N THR A 2 -3.62 -4.42 -18.74
CA THR A 2 -3.47 -2.99 -19.07
C THR A 2 -4.35 -2.13 -18.17
N LEU A 3 -4.07 -0.83 -18.09
CA LEU A 3 -4.91 0.10 -17.31
C LEU A 3 -6.36 0.14 -17.84
N SER A 4 -6.55 0.03 -19.14
CA SER A 4 -7.87 -0.10 -19.76
C SER A 4 -8.63 -1.35 -19.29
N GLU A 5 -7.95 -2.50 -19.21
CA GLU A 5 -8.53 -3.75 -18.68
C GLU A 5 -8.87 -3.64 -17.19
N GLN A 6 -8.05 -2.92 -16.40
CA GLN A 6 -8.33 -2.67 -14.98
C GLN A 6 -9.58 -1.82 -14.79
N ILE A 7 -9.69 -0.71 -15.53
CA ILE A 7 -10.87 0.15 -15.54
C ILE A 7 -12.12 -0.65 -15.94
N GLN A 8 -12.01 -1.46 -17.01
CA GLN A 8 -13.10 -2.31 -17.47
C GLN A 8 -13.54 -3.31 -16.39
N ALA A 9 -12.59 -3.99 -15.73
CA ALA A 9 -12.88 -4.98 -14.71
C ALA A 9 -13.52 -4.35 -13.45
N ASP A 10 -13.06 -3.18 -13.01
CA ASP A 10 -13.65 -2.47 -11.87
C ASP A 10 -15.10 -2.03 -12.15
N ILE A 11 -15.34 -1.42 -13.30
CA ILE A 11 -16.70 -1.01 -13.69
C ILE A 11 -17.64 -2.23 -13.83
N LYS A 12 -17.16 -3.32 -14.43
CA LYS A 12 -17.93 -4.57 -14.52
C LYS A 12 -18.30 -5.11 -13.14
N ALA A 13 -17.34 -5.13 -12.21
CA ALA A 13 -17.56 -5.64 -10.86
C ALA A 13 -18.66 -4.84 -10.14
N HIS A 14 -18.61 -3.50 -10.19
CA HIS A 14 -19.65 -2.64 -9.60
C HIS A 14 -21.02 -2.89 -10.24
N ILE A 15 -21.09 -3.01 -11.58
CA ILE A 15 -22.36 -3.26 -12.28
C ILE A 15 -22.94 -4.61 -11.88
N VAL A 16 -22.12 -5.67 -11.84
CA VAL A 16 -22.56 -7.02 -11.47
C VAL A 16 -22.99 -7.10 -10.02
N ALA A 17 -22.24 -6.47 -9.10
CA ALA A 17 -22.59 -6.40 -7.68
C ALA A 17 -23.84 -5.53 -7.41
N GLY A 18 -24.26 -4.70 -8.39
CA GLY A 18 -25.35 -3.76 -8.21
C GLY A 18 -25.01 -2.56 -7.34
N GLU A 19 -23.71 -2.34 -7.09
CA GLU A 19 -23.21 -1.23 -6.29
C GLU A 19 -23.01 0.03 -7.14
N THR A 20 -23.09 1.20 -6.51
CA THR A 20 -22.83 2.49 -7.15
C THR A 20 -21.34 2.69 -7.38
N LEU A 21 -20.98 3.26 -8.53
CA LEU A 21 -19.61 3.65 -8.80
C LEU A 21 -19.19 4.80 -7.84
N PRO A 22 -17.98 4.76 -7.26
CA PRO A 22 -17.49 5.81 -6.36
C PRO A 22 -17.05 7.09 -7.10
N TYR A 23 -17.31 7.18 -8.40
CA TYR A 23 -16.96 8.30 -9.28
C TYR A 23 -18.06 8.51 -10.33
N PRO A 24 -18.15 9.73 -10.92
CA PRO A 24 -19.08 10.00 -12.01
C PRO A 24 -18.83 9.09 -13.22
N LEU A 25 -19.88 8.53 -13.81
CA LEU A 25 -19.80 7.69 -15.01
C LEU A 25 -19.60 8.57 -16.27
N THR A 26 -18.49 9.26 -16.33
CA THR A 26 -18.01 10.08 -17.45
C THR A 26 -16.55 9.75 -17.75
N LEU A 27 -16.08 10.01 -18.97
CA LEU A 27 -14.68 9.77 -19.31
C LEU A 27 -13.72 10.50 -18.37
N SER A 28 -14.02 11.76 -18.00
CA SER A 28 -13.22 12.55 -17.09
C SER A 28 -13.31 12.04 -15.65
N GLY A 29 -14.47 11.63 -15.17
CA GLY A 29 -14.67 11.06 -13.84
C GLY A 29 -13.92 9.74 -13.69
N ILE A 30 -14.02 8.85 -14.69
CA ILE A 30 -13.25 7.59 -14.73
C ILE A 30 -11.75 7.86 -14.75
N ALA A 31 -11.28 8.71 -15.68
CA ALA A 31 -9.87 9.04 -15.80
C ALA A 31 -9.32 9.67 -14.52
N GLY A 32 -10.06 10.57 -13.87
CA GLY A 32 -9.68 11.20 -12.60
C GLY A 32 -9.54 10.19 -11.47
N HIS A 33 -10.49 9.26 -11.33
CA HIS A 33 -10.45 8.21 -10.29
C HIS A 33 -9.24 7.29 -10.44
N PHE A 34 -8.93 6.87 -11.67
CA PHE A 34 -7.80 5.98 -11.95
C PHE A 34 -6.47 6.72 -12.18
N GLN A 35 -6.45 8.04 -11.98
CA GLN A 35 -5.27 8.90 -12.23
C GLN A 35 -4.67 8.67 -13.63
N ALA A 36 -5.52 8.50 -14.62
CA ALA A 36 -5.20 8.14 -16.00
C ALA A 36 -5.44 9.30 -16.97
N SER A 37 -4.85 9.19 -18.17
CA SER A 37 -5.28 10.00 -19.31
C SER A 37 -6.64 9.55 -19.83
N LEU A 38 -7.29 10.34 -20.68
CA LEU A 38 -8.61 10.01 -21.25
C LEU A 38 -8.60 8.77 -22.16
N MET A 39 -7.45 8.41 -22.75
CA MET A 39 -7.37 7.30 -23.71
C MET A 39 -7.66 5.92 -23.08
N PRO A 40 -7.05 5.49 -21.97
CA PRO A 40 -7.38 4.23 -21.32
C PRO A 40 -8.84 4.17 -20.85
N ALA A 41 -9.39 5.28 -20.35
CA ALA A 41 -10.78 5.37 -19.94
C ALA A 41 -11.72 5.23 -21.15
N ARG A 42 -11.40 5.85 -22.28
CA ARG A 42 -12.17 5.73 -23.53
C ARG A 42 -12.17 4.29 -24.04
N THR A 43 -11.00 3.65 -24.14
CA THR A 43 -10.88 2.26 -24.58
C THR A 43 -11.67 1.31 -23.68
N ALA A 44 -11.61 1.49 -22.35
CA ALA A 44 -12.38 0.68 -21.41
C ALA A 44 -13.90 0.87 -21.59
N VAL A 45 -14.36 2.11 -21.77
CA VAL A 45 -15.78 2.42 -21.99
C VAL A 45 -16.28 1.81 -23.32
N GLU A 46 -15.52 1.91 -24.39
CA GLU A 46 -15.87 1.30 -25.67
C GLU A 46 -16.01 -0.22 -25.54
N GLN A 47 -15.06 -0.89 -24.91
CA GLN A 47 -15.12 -2.32 -24.63
C GLN A 47 -16.33 -2.71 -23.74
N LEU A 48 -16.71 -1.85 -22.79
CA LEU A 48 -17.90 -2.07 -21.95
C LEU A 48 -19.19 -1.88 -22.71
N ILE A 49 -19.23 -0.99 -23.69
CA ILE A 49 -20.38 -0.80 -24.59
C ILE A 49 -20.52 -2.01 -25.51
N ASP A 50 -19.43 -2.47 -26.12
CA ASP A 50 -19.40 -3.68 -26.98
C ASP A 50 -19.86 -4.93 -26.20
N ALA A 51 -19.43 -5.05 -24.94
CA ALA A 51 -19.85 -6.12 -24.03
C ALA A 51 -21.25 -5.92 -23.43
N LYS A 52 -21.97 -4.84 -23.81
CA LYS A 52 -23.32 -4.50 -23.34
C LYS A 52 -23.45 -4.29 -21.83
N PHE A 53 -22.41 -3.87 -21.15
CA PHE A 53 -22.45 -3.43 -19.75
C PHE A 53 -22.86 -1.96 -19.65
N LEU A 54 -22.45 -1.15 -20.62
CA LEU A 54 -22.82 0.25 -20.76
C LEU A 54 -23.55 0.48 -22.10
N SER A 55 -24.26 1.58 -22.19
CA SER A 55 -24.82 2.13 -23.45
C SER A 55 -24.66 3.65 -23.44
N ARG A 56 -24.79 4.27 -24.63
CA ARG A 56 -24.88 5.73 -24.74
C ARG A 56 -26.32 6.11 -25.00
N THR A 57 -26.77 7.17 -24.38
CA THR A 57 -28.03 7.85 -24.65
C THR A 57 -27.90 8.76 -25.89
N GLU A 58 -29.00 9.31 -26.37
CA GLU A 58 -29.00 10.21 -27.53
C GLU A 58 -28.19 11.48 -27.33
N ASP A 59 -28.08 11.97 -26.07
CA ASP A 59 -27.25 13.08 -25.64
C ASP A 59 -25.75 12.70 -25.40
N GLY A 60 -25.39 11.43 -25.66
CA GLY A 60 -24.02 10.92 -25.51
C GLY A 60 -23.64 10.49 -24.11
N SER A 61 -24.51 10.60 -23.10
CA SER A 61 -24.25 10.20 -21.72
C SER A 61 -24.13 8.69 -21.60
N LEU A 62 -23.29 8.23 -20.66
CA LEU A 62 -23.11 6.81 -20.39
C LEU A 62 -24.16 6.32 -19.39
N VAL A 63 -24.78 5.18 -19.70
CA VAL A 63 -25.81 4.54 -18.85
C VAL A 63 -25.43 3.08 -18.60
N ILE A 64 -25.62 2.64 -17.36
CA ILE A 64 -25.42 1.24 -16.95
C ILE A 64 -26.59 0.38 -17.46
N ASN A 65 -26.28 -0.78 -18.05
CA ASN A 65 -27.29 -1.76 -18.42
C ASN A 65 -27.73 -2.55 -17.15
N PRO A 66 -28.98 -2.35 -16.68
CA PRO A 66 -29.44 -2.99 -15.44
C PRO A 66 -29.57 -4.52 -15.55
N ARG A 67 -29.69 -5.05 -16.79
CA ARG A 67 -29.76 -6.51 -17.01
C ARG A 67 -28.46 -7.24 -16.76
N ARG A 68 -27.34 -6.52 -16.54
CA ARG A 68 -26.02 -7.06 -16.23
C ARG A 68 -25.76 -7.19 -14.74
N ARG A 69 -26.67 -6.73 -13.87
CA ARG A 69 -26.63 -6.96 -12.43
C ARG A 69 -26.85 -8.44 -12.13
N SER A 70 -26.10 -8.98 -11.18
CA SER A 70 -26.33 -10.34 -10.71
C SER A 70 -27.70 -10.43 -10.02
N ARG A 71 -28.33 -11.61 -10.12
CA ARG A 71 -29.53 -11.95 -9.34
C ARG A 71 -29.18 -12.67 -8.03
N ASP A 72 -27.90 -12.99 -7.84
CA ASP A 72 -27.41 -13.65 -6.62
C ASP A 72 -27.18 -12.59 -5.52
N PRO A 73 -27.93 -12.62 -4.41
CA PRO A 73 -27.81 -11.66 -3.31
C PRO A 73 -26.49 -11.79 -2.54
N HIS A 74 -25.71 -12.87 -2.73
CA HIS A 74 -24.43 -13.10 -2.05
C HIS A 74 -23.22 -12.60 -2.85
N ILE A 75 -23.42 -12.10 -4.08
CA ILE A 75 -22.33 -11.50 -4.84
C ILE A 75 -22.01 -10.12 -4.28
N SER A 76 -20.79 -9.99 -3.76
CA SER A 76 -20.23 -8.72 -3.31
C SER A 76 -19.18 -8.19 -4.29
N LEU A 77 -18.96 -6.88 -4.27
CA LEU A 77 -17.91 -6.22 -5.07
C LEU A 77 -16.52 -6.84 -4.82
N SER A 78 -16.22 -7.21 -3.58
CA SER A 78 -14.95 -7.83 -3.19
C SER A 78 -14.73 -9.21 -3.83
N SER A 79 -15.80 -9.98 -4.09
CA SER A 79 -15.71 -11.30 -4.75
C SER A 79 -15.54 -11.21 -6.26
N LEU A 80 -15.92 -10.09 -6.87
CA LEU A 80 -15.91 -9.86 -8.32
C LEU A 80 -14.69 -9.06 -8.79
N ARG A 81 -14.06 -8.29 -7.89
CA ARG A 81 -12.83 -7.59 -8.25
C ARG A 81 -11.74 -8.63 -8.54
N PRO A 82 -11.16 -8.63 -9.77
CA PRO A 82 -9.94 -9.38 -9.98
C PRO A 82 -8.95 -8.91 -8.90
N THR A 83 -8.25 -9.84 -8.29
CA THR A 83 -7.08 -9.49 -7.47
C THR A 83 -6.25 -8.55 -8.34
N ALA A 84 -6.21 -7.28 -7.98
CA ALA A 84 -5.48 -6.29 -8.79
C ALA A 84 -4.08 -6.84 -8.97
N PRO A 85 -3.57 -6.97 -10.21
CA PRO A 85 -2.18 -7.36 -10.38
C PRO A 85 -1.37 -6.38 -9.54
N VAL A 86 -0.48 -6.93 -8.72
CA VAL A 86 0.40 -6.13 -7.87
C VAL A 86 0.97 -5.03 -8.75
N ALA A 87 0.69 -3.77 -8.41
CA ALA A 87 1.07 -2.64 -9.25
C ALA A 87 2.54 -2.79 -9.63
N PRO A 88 2.93 -2.61 -10.90
CA PRO A 88 4.31 -2.82 -11.35
C PRO A 88 5.33 -2.13 -10.45
N GLU A 89 4.95 -0.98 -9.90
CA GLU A 89 5.73 -0.23 -8.92
C GLU A 89 5.96 -1.01 -7.62
N LYS A 90 4.95 -1.72 -7.12
CA LYS A 90 5.08 -2.56 -5.92
C LYS A 90 6.02 -3.74 -6.17
N LYS A 91 5.90 -4.41 -7.33
CA LYS A 91 6.81 -5.49 -7.73
C LYS A 91 8.25 -5.00 -7.85
N LEU A 92 8.44 -3.81 -8.44
CA LEU A 92 9.76 -3.19 -8.55
C LEU A 92 10.32 -2.83 -7.17
N ALA A 93 9.51 -2.31 -6.27
CA ALA A 93 9.92 -2.02 -4.89
C ALA A 93 10.32 -3.31 -4.14
N GLU A 94 9.53 -4.36 -4.24
CA GLU A 94 9.83 -5.68 -3.67
C GLU A 94 11.14 -6.26 -4.23
N HIS A 95 11.37 -6.13 -5.54
CA HIS A 95 12.61 -6.54 -6.18
C HIS A 95 13.83 -5.77 -5.65
N ILE A 96 13.74 -4.43 -5.60
CA ILE A 96 14.80 -3.56 -5.10
C ILE A 96 15.12 -3.87 -3.63
N ILE A 97 14.11 -4.12 -2.80
CA ILE A 97 14.32 -4.50 -1.41
C ILE A 97 15.00 -5.87 -1.31
N GLY A 98 14.58 -6.84 -2.12
CA GLY A 98 15.26 -8.13 -2.18
C GLY A 98 16.74 -8.01 -2.55
N LEU A 99 17.09 -7.15 -3.52
CA LEU A 99 18.48 -6.84 -3.87
C LEU A 99 19.23 -6.15 -2.72
N SER A 100 18.57 -5.22 -2.04
CA SER A 100 19.11 -4.47 -0.91
C SER A 100 19.47 -5.40 0.26
N LEU A 101 18.58 -6.34 0.61
CA LEU A 101 18.81 -7.31 1.68
C LEU A 101 19.93 -8.31 1.36
N ARG A 102 20.11 -8.66 0.08
CA ARG A 102 21.24 -9.50 -0.36
C ARG A 102 22.60 -8.79 -0.29
N GLY A 103 22.60 -7.47 -0.10
CA GLY A 103 23.82 -6.68 0.10
C GLY A 103 24.73 -6.57 -1.14
N THR A 104 24.25 -6.94 -2.33
CA THR A 104 25.08 -7.03 -3.55
C THR A 104 25.44 -5.68 -4.15
N GLY A 105 24.72 -4.59 -3.80
CA GLY A 105 24.92 -3.27 -4.39
C GLY A 105 24.70 -3.24 -5.91
N GLU A 106 23.77 -4.05 -6.41
CA GLU A 106 23.48 -4.24 -7.83
C GLU A 106 23.06 -2.95 -8.52
N CYS A 107 23.45 -2.80 -9.79
CA CYS A 107 23.12 -1.64 -10.61
C CYS A 107 21.97 -1.97 -11.57
N LEU A 108 20.89 -1.21 -11.48
CA LEU A 108 19.73 -1.29 -12.36
C LEU A 108 19.89 -0.33 -13.52
N ARG A 109 19.63 -0.78 -14.75
CA ARG A 109 19.60 0.05 -15.96
C ARG A 109 18.16 0.35 -16.34
N GLU A 110 17.83 1.62 -16.55
CA GLU A 110 16.46 2.07 -16.86
C GLU A 110 15.80 1.25 -17.98
N GLU A 111 16.54 0.97 -19.07
CA GLU A 111 15.98 0.26 -20.21
C GLU A 111 15.64 -1.19 -19.90
N ALA A 112 16.58 -1.93 -19.34
CA ALA A 112 16.39 -3.34 -18.97
C ALA A 112 15.30 -3.49 -17.89
N THR A 113 15.32 -2.62 -16.86
CA THR A 113 14.31 -2.67 -15.80
C THR A 113 12.91 -2.30 -16.31
N ALA A 114 12.82 -1.32 -17.23
CA ALA A 114 11.55 -0.95 -17.85
C ALA A 114 10.93 -2.12 -18.63
N GLU A 115 11.76 -2.83 -19.39
CA GLU A 115 11.36 -4.03 -20.16
C GLU A 115 10.94 -5.17 -19.21
N GLU A 116 11.77 -5.50 -18.23
CA GLU A 116 11.54 -6.60 -17.26
C GLU A 116 10.22 -6.42 -16.49
N PHE A 117 9.92 -5.19 -16.03
CA PHE A 117 8.72 -4.91 -15.25
C PHE A 117 7.51 -4.44 -16.08
N GLY A 118 7.66 -4.33 -17.42
CA GLY A 118 6.60 -3.85 -18.30
C GLY A 118 6.18 -2.40 -18.02
N ILE A 119 7.11 -1.55 -17.59
CA ILE A 119 6.89 -0.16 -17.20
C ILE A 119 7.46 0.77 -18.29
N GLY A 120 6.71 1.79 -18.69
CA GLY A 120 7.25 2.82 -19.62
C GLY A 120 8.41 3.58 -18.99
N ARG A 121 9.47 3.88 -19.77
CA ARG A 121 10.71 4.54 -19.30
C ARG A 121 10.47 5.83 -18.50
N THR A 122 9.51 6.66 -18.91
CA THR A 122 9.16 7.90 -18.21
C THR A 122 8.58 7.62 -16.82
N VAL A 123 7.72 6.59 -16.71
CA VAL A 123 7.14 6.16 -15.45
C VAL A 123 8.22 5.56 -14.55
N LEU A 124 9.08 4.68 -15.09
CA LEU A 124 10.20 4.08 -14.37
C LEU A 124 11.14 5.15 -13.79
N ARG A 125 11.52 6.14 -14.59
CA ARG A 125 12.39 7.23 -14.14
C ARG A 125 11.78 8.04 -13.00
N ARG A 126 10.46 8.27 -13.03
CA ARG A 126 9.73 8.91 -11.92
C ARG A 126 9.79 8.06 -10.65
N ILE A 127 9.60 6.74 -10.78
CA ILE A 127 9.69 5.79 -9.66
C ILE A 127 11.12 5.78 -9.10
N PHE A 128 12.13 5.69 -9.95
CA PHE A 128 13.53 5.69 -9.54
C PHE A 128 13.94 6.99 -8.85
N ASN A 129 13.52 8.15 -9.35
CA ASN A 129 13.77 9.43 -8.69
C ASN A 129 13.13 9.47 -7.29
N ARG A 130 11.92 8.92 -7.13
CA ARG A 130 11.29 8.81 -5.83
C ARG A 130 12.07 7.87 -4.92
N PHE A 131 12.40 6.66 -5.36
CA PHE A 131 13.17 5.70 -4.58
C PHE A 131 14.57 6.21 -4.20
N SER A 132 15.16 7.05 -5.05
CA SER A 132 16.41 7.73 -4.72
C SER A 132 16.22 8.78 -3.62
N GLY A 133 15.13 9.56 -3.68
CA GLY A 133 14.76 10.48 -2.59
C GLY A 133 14.49 9.79 -1.26
N GLU A 134 14.04 8.54 -1.31
CA GLU A 134 13.77 7.66 -0.17
C GLU A 134 15.00 6.83 0.27
N GLY A 135 16.14 7.01 -0.41
CA GLY A 135 17.41 6.35 -0.05
C GLY A 135 17.49 4.86 -0.41
N LEU A 136 16.56 4.31 -1.20
CA LEU A 136 16.56 2.90 -1.65
C LEU A 136 17.59 2.64 -2.74
N ILE A 137 17.76 3.59 -3.64
CA ILE A 137 18.69 3.51 -4.76
C ILE A 137 19.45 4.83 -4.90
N GLU A 138 20.62 4.77 -5.52
CA GLU A 138 21.48 5.91 -5.78
C GLU A 138 21.75 6.03 -7.27
N HIS A 139 21.58 7.22 -7.85
CA HIS A 139 21.92 7.46 -9.25
C HIS A 139 23.43 7.56 -9.44
N LEU A 140 24.00 6.64 -10.22
CA LEU A 140 25.39 6.68 -10.62
C LEU A 140 25.51 7.18 -12.06
N PRO A 141 26.15 8.35 -12.30
CA PRO A 141 26.31 8.88 -13.65
C PRO A 141 26.92 7.84 -14.60
N ARG A 142 26.31 7.63 -15.76
CA ARG A 142 26.70 6.65 -16.80
C ARG A 142 26.60 5.17 -16.44
N ARG A 143 26.30 4.82 -15.16
CA ARG A 143 26.18 3.43 -14.67
C ARG A 143 24.75 3.00 -14.39
N GLY A 144 23.82 3.95 -14.29
CA GLY A 144 22.43 3.68 -13.94
C GLY A 144 22.16 3.92 -12.45
N TRP A 145 21.41 3.03 -11.82
CA TRP A 145 20.92 3.20 -10.46
C TRP A 145 21.43 2.05 -9.59
N ARG A 146 22.23 2.35 -8.60
CA ARG A 146 22.74 1.37 -7.65
C ARG A 146 21.72 1.15 -6.52
N VAL A 147 21.37 -0.11 -6.29
CA VAL A 147 20.58 -0.47 -5.11
C VAL A 147 21.45 -0.33 -3.87
N ARG A 148 20.99 0.42 -2.89
CA ARG A 148 21.71 0.60 -1.63
C ARG A 148 21.61 -0.69 -0.82
N PRO A 149 22.75 -1.32 -0.43
CA PRO A 149 22.72 -2.44 0.49
C PRO A 149 22.31 -1.94 1.87
N TYR A 150 21.43 -2.68 2.52
CA TYR A 150 21.07 -2.44 3.93
C TYR A 150 21.65 -3.55 4.80
N SER A 151 22.10 -3.16 5.97
CA SER A 151 22.56 -4.10 6.99
C SER A 151 21.51 -4.33 8.06
N GLU A 152 21.59 -5.46 8.75
CA GLU A 152 20.77 -5.74 9.92
C GLU A 152 20.90 -4.63 10.96
N THR A 153 22.12 -4.12 11.19
CA THR A 153 22.40 -3.02 12.11
C THR A 153 21.63 -1.75 11.76
N GLU A 154 21.65 -1.32 10.49
CA GLU A 154 20.90 -0.13 10.05
C GLU A 154 19.39 -0.29 10.27
N MET A 155 18.88 -1.51 10.09
CA MET A 155 17.45 -1.77 10.36
C MET A 155 17.13 -1.71 11.85
N LEU A 156 18.00 -2.21 12.69
CA LEU A 156 17.85 -2.13 14.16
C LEU A 156 17.92 -0.68 14.64
N ASP A 157 18.86 0.10 14.11
CA ASP A 157 18.99 1.54 14.38
C ASP A 157 17.71 2.31 13.97
N TYR A 158 17.13 1.97 12.80
CA TYR A 158 15.86 2.57 12.40
C TYR A 158 14.73 2.23 13.37
N ILE A 159 14.62 0.99 13.82
CA ILE A 159 13.59 0.57 14.79
C ILE A 159 13.72 1.39 16.09
N ASP A 160 14.92 1.65 16.55
CA ASP A 160 15.16 2.45 17.75
C ASP A 160 14.77 3.93 17.54
N MET A 161 15.12 4.50 16.38
CA MET A 161 14.67 5.85 16.00
C MET A 161 13.18 5.91 15.84
N ARG A 162 12.59 4.93 15.19
CA ARG A 162 11.14 4.82 15.00
C ARG A 162 10.40 4.80 16.34
N GLU A 163 10.85 3.98 17.29
CA GLU A 163 10.25 3.94 18.63
C GLU A 163 10.27 5.33 19.27
N THR A 164 11.44 5.96 19.30
CA THR A 164 11.62 7.28 19.91
C THR A 164 10.69 8.33 19.28
N LEU A 165 10.66 8.38 17.96
CA LEU A 165 9.91 9.39 17.21
C LEU A 165 8.41 9.13 17.22
N GLU A 166 7.97 7.86 17.12
CA GLU A 166 6.54 7.53 17.18
C GLU A 166 5.96 7.74 18.58
N LEU A 167 6.69 7.45 19.65
CA LEU A 167 6.26 7.77 21.01
C LEU A 167 6.08 9.28 21.20
N ARG A 168 6.98 10.08 20.64
CA ARG A 168 6.84 11.54 20.66
C ARG A 168 5.70 12.03 19.78
N ALA A 169 5.53 11.45 18.60
CA ALA A 169 4.41 11.77 17.72
C ALA A 169 3.07 11.48 18.40
N LEU A 170 2.95 10.35 19.10
CA LEU A 170 1.75 9.97 19.82
C LEU A 170 1.39 10.97 20.94
N GLU A 171 2.39 11.45 21.71
CA GLU A 171 2.20 12.50 22.72
C GLU A 171 1.62 13.79 22.11
N LEU A 172 2.22 14.24 21.00
CA LEU A 172 1.80 15.46 20.32
C LEU A 172 0.43 15.31 19.66
N ALA A 173 0.13 14.12 19.14
CA ALA A 173 -1.11 13.83 18.44
C ALA A 173 -2.31 13.66 19.38
N MET A 174 -2.10 13.25 20.63
CA MET A 174 -3.15 12.84 21.57
C MET A 174 -4.35 13.81 21.63
N PRO A 175 -4.16 15.16 21.72
CA PRO A 175 -5.29 16.11 21.76
C PRO A 175 -6.06 16.22 20.43
N ARG A 176 -5.53 15.67 19.33
CA ARG A 176 -6.04 15.81 17.96
C ARG A 176 -6.50 14.48 17.36
N LEU A 177 -6.45 13.41 18.13
CA LEU A 177 -6.88 12.10 17.65
C LEU A 177 -8.40 12.05 17.53
N ASP A 178 -8.87 11.56 16.38
CA ASP A 178 -10.29 11.37 16.10
C ASP A 178 -10.75 10.01 16.61
N ALA A 179 -11.69 9.99 17.57
CA ALA A 179 -12.21 8.78 18.16
C ALA A 179 -12.92 7.86 17.14
N ASP A 180 -13.60 8.43 16.14
CA ASP A 180 -14.29 7.62 15.12
C ASP A 180 -13.28 6.97 14.17
N PHE A 181 -12.23 7.67 13.81
CA PHE A 181 -11.14 7.09 13.04
C PHE A 181 -10.40 5.99 13.82
N LEU A 182 -10.16 6.17 15.13
CA LEU A 182 -9.58 5.12 15.98
C LEU A 182 -10.47 3.87 16.02
N ARG A 183 -11.80 4.01 16.06
CA ARG A 183 -12.76 2.88 16.00
C ARG A 183 -12.70 2.18 14.62
N GLN A 184 -12.55 2.93 13.53
CA GLN A 184 -12.35 2.35 12.19
C GLN A 184 -11.07 1.53 12.13
N LEU A 185 -9.96 2.03 12.68
CA LEU A 185 -8.69 1.30 12.76
C LEU A 185 -8.82 0.01 13.60
N ILE A 186 -9.58 0.03 14.71
CA ILE A 186 -9.87 -1.18 15.47
C ILE A 186 -10.61 -2.20 14.60
N THR A 187 -11.57 -1.76 13.81
CA THR A 187 -12.32 -2.63 12.88
C THR A 187 -11.41 -3.21 11.80
N GLY A 188 -10.51 -2.40 11.22
CA GLY A 188 -9.53 -2.84 10.22
C GLY A 188 -8.49 -3.85 10.74
N ASN A 189 -8.36 -3.99 12.07
CA ASN A 189 -7.51 -4.97 12.74
C ASN A 189 -8.29 -6.18 13.29
N ARG A 190 -9.54 -6.38 12.87
CA ARG A 190 -10.32 -7.59 13.18
C ARG A 190 -10.22 -8.57 12.02
N PRO A 191 -10.41 -9.88 12.28
CA PRO A 191 -10.57 -10.84 11.21
C PRO A 191 -11.73 -10.45 10.28
N ASP A 192 -11.59 -10.77 9.00
CA ASP A 192 -12.66 -10.59 8.02
C ASP A 192 -13.82 -11.59 8.23
N ALA A 193 -14.84 -11.53 7.38
CA ALA A 193 -16.01 -12.39 7.46
C ALA A 193 -15.69 -13.90 7.31
N SER A 194 -14.54 -14.24 6.73
CA SER A 194 -14.05 -15.63 6.60
C SER A 194 -13.21 -16.09 7.81
N GLY A 195 -12.96 -15.21 8.77
CA GLY A 195 -12.08 -15.45 9.93
C GLY A 195 -10.59 -15.21 9.64
N LYS A 196 -10.24 -14.74 8.45
CA LYS A 196 -8.84 -14.46 8.08
C LYS A 196 -8.36 -13.19 8.80
N PRO A 197 -7.19 -13.23 9.48
CA PRO A 197 -6.65 -12.07 10.16
C PRO A 197 -6.40 -10.90 9.21
N GLN A 198 -6.72 -9.69 9.67
CA GLN A 198 -6.46 -8.44 8.96
C GLN A 198 -5.52 -7.56 9.77
N LEU A 199 -4.69 -6.78 9.08
CA LEU A 199 -3.74 -5.87 9.70
C LEU A 199 -3.85 -4.48 9.04
N ASP A 200 -4.27 -3.50 9.81
CA ASP A 200 -4.36 -2.12 9.38
C ASP A 200 -3.22 -1.29 9.99
N ASN A 201 -2.22 -0.99 9.19
CA ASN A 201 -1.03 -0.23 9.60
C ASN A 201 -1.23 1.30 9.54
N ARG A 202 -2.39 1.80 9.07
CA ARG A 202 -2.66 3.24 8.96
C ARG A 202 -2.58 3.98 10.31
N LEU A 203 -2.66 3.27 11.42
CA LEU A 203 -2.55 3.84 12.76
C LEU A 203 -1.23 4.59 12.94
N HIS A 204 -0.07 4.04 12.50
CA HIS A 204 1.24 4.69 12.65
C HIS A 204 1.27 6.04 11.95
N ARG A 205 0.84 6.09 10.69
CA ARG A 205 0.79 7.32 9.93
C ARG A 205 -0.18 8.33 10.54
N HIS A 206 -1.28 7.86 11.12
CA HIS A 206 -2.31 8.73 11.69
C HIS A 206 -1.75 9.63 12.81
N TRP A 207 -1.04 9.09 13.80
CA TRP A 207 -0.48 9.95 14.85
C TRP A 207 0.73 10.75 14.39
N ILE A 208 1.52 10.27 13.41
CA ILE A 208 2.61 11.05 12.81
C ILE A 208 2.03 12.32 12.16
N ASP A 209 0.96 12.20 11.37
CA ASP A 209 0.30 13.34 10.73
C ASP A 209 -0.38 14.26 11.74
N ARG A 210 -1.04 13.71 12.77
CA ARG A 210 -1.71 14.46 13.82
C ARG A 210 -0.77 15.11 14.83
N ALA A 211 0.51 14.70 14.84
CA ALA A 211 1.54 15.37 15.63
C ALA A 211 1.81 16.82 15.17
N GLU A 212 1.46 17.16 13.93
CA GLU A 212 1.68 18.47 13.30
C GLU A 212 3.14 18.93 13.43
N ASN A 213 4.08 18.00 13.42
CA ASN A 213 5.50 18.27 13.49
C ASN A 213 6.15 17.90 12.15
N ARG A 214 6.50 18.93 11.37
CA ARG A 214 7.06 18.74 10.03
C ARG A 214 8.32 17.87 9.99
N TYR A 215 9.15 17.89 11.04
CA TYR A 215 10.38 17.12 11.07
C TYR A 215 10.12 15.63 11.34
N LEU A 216 9.11 15.33 12.17
CA LEU A 216 8.63 13.96 12.33
C LEU A 216 8.08 13.41 11.00
N SER A 217 7.16 14.14 10.36
CA SER A 217 6.60 13.74 9.07
C SER A 217 7.68 13.55 8.03
N GLN A 218 8.62 14.50 7.91
CA GLN A 218 9.73 14.41 6.95
C GLN A 218 10.63 13.19 7.19
N PHE A 219 10.93 12.85 8.44
CA PHE A 219 11.70 11.66 8.77
C PHE A 219 11.03 10.39 8.25
N PHE A 220 9.73 10.24 8.52
CA PHE A 220 8.97 9.07 8.09
C PHE A 220 8.70 9.05 6.58
N ASP A 221 8.53 10.21 5.93
CA ASP A 221 8.41 10.31 4.49
C ASP A 221 9.70 9.90 3.76
N GLN A 222 10.86 10.19 4.33
CA GLN A 222 12.16 9.88 3.75
C GLN A 222 12.65 8.46 4.06
N ASN A 223 12.27 7.90 5.20
CA ASN A 223 12.81 6.62 5.65
C ASN A 223 11.74 5.51 5.77
N GLY A 224 10.45 5.87 5.84
CA GLY A 224 9.36 4.92 6.14
C GLY A 224 9.09 3.94 5.01
N ILE A 225 9.21 4.35 3.76
CA ILE A 225 8.78 3.50 2.64
C ILE A 225 9.58 2.21 2.53
N TYR A 226 10.86 2.25 2.84
CA TYR A 226 11.71 1.05 2.86
C TYR A 226 11.15 0.02 3.85
N TYR A 227 10.86 0.49 5.06
CA TYR A 227 10.37 -0.37 6.14
C TYR A 227 8.93 -0.81 5.91
N ASP A 228 8.08 0.08 5.43
CA ASP A 228 6.70 -0.26 5.08
C ASP A 228 6.66 -1.31 3.97
N THR A 229 7.52 -1.18 2.96
CA THR A 229 7.60 -2.15 1.87
C THR A 229 8.24 -3.45 2.34
N LEU A 230 9.29 -3.40 3.15
CA LEU A 230 9.93 -4.58 3.73
C LEU A 230 8.94 -5.40 4.58
N PHE A 231 8.21 -4.74 5.47
CA PHE A 231 7.22 -5.39 6.33
C PHE A 231 5.92 -5.78 5.60
N ALA A 232 5.63 -5.16 4.45
CA ALA A 232 4.52 -5.54 3.57
C ALA A 232 4.89 -6.68 2.62
N SER A 233 6.16 -6.76 2.18
CA SER A 233 6.66 -7.81 1.29
C SER A 233 7.04 -9.10 2.03
N ALA A 234 7.41 -9.00 3.31
CA ALA A 234 7.53 -10.17 4.16
C ALA A 234 6.16 -10.88 4.18
N VAL A 235 6.09 -12.07 3.60
CA VAL A 235 4.89 -12.91 3.67
C VAL A 235 4.67 -13.27 5.14
N LEU A 236 3.94 -12.40 5.83
CA LEU A 236 3.57 -12.64 7.22
C LEU A 236 2.58 -13.80 7.24
N ASP A 237 2.89 -14.84 7.99
CA ASP A 237 1.93 -15.88 8.29
C ASP A 237 0.72 -15.33 9.06
N ASP A 238 -0.42 -15.99 8.94
CA ASP A 238 -1.68 -15.57 9.56
C ASP A 238 -1.55 -15.41 11.09
N GLN A 239 -0.68 -16.17 11.74
CA GLN A 239 -0.43 -16.08 13.17
C GLN A 239 0.28 -14.77 13.54
N THR A 240 1.25 -14.37 12.74
CA THR A 240 1.98 -13.09 12.90
C THR A 240 1.05 -11.90 12.64
N VAL A 241 0.23 -11.96 11.57
CA VAL A 241 -0.79 -10.95 11.27
C VAL A 241 -1.76 -10.80 12.44
N ALA A 242 -2.32 -11.91 12.94
CA ALA A 242 -3.24 -11.91 14.07
C ALA A 242 -2.61 -11.36 15.36
N ARG A 243 -1.33 -11.65 15.61
CA ARG A 243 -0.59 -11.13 16.76
C ARG A 243 -0.42 -9.61 16.65
N ARG A 244 0.05 -9.10 15.53
CA ARG A 244 0.23 -7.66 15.29
C ARG A 244 -1.10 -6.91 15.37
N ALA A 245 -2.17 -7.46 14.80
CA ALA A 245 -3.50 -6.87 14.89
C ALA A 245 -3.99 -6.76 16.35
N ARG A 246 -3.71 -7.75 17.20
CA ARG A 246 -4.00 -7.67 18.64
C ARG A 246 -3.17 -6.59 19.35
N GLU A 247 -1.90 -6.42 18.98
CA GLU A 247 -1.03 -5.36 19.48
C GLU A 247 -1.58 -3.99 19.11
N HIS A 248 -1.94 -3.77 17.85
CA HIS A 248 -2.62 -2.55 17.39
C HIS A 248 -3.90 -2.29 18.18
N GLY A 249 -4.71 -3.34 18.39
CA GLY A 249 -5.95 -3.23 19.18
C GLY A 249 -5.72 -2.77 20.63
N ARG A 250 -4.59 -3.13 21.27
CA ARG A 250 -4.24 -2.65 22.61
C ARG A 250 -3.90 -1.17 22.61
N ILE A 251 -3.06 -0.73 21.65
CA ILE A 251 -2.69 0.69 21.50
C ILE A 251 -3.95 1.53 21.29
N LEU A 252 -4.78 1.15 20.31
CA LEU A 252 -5.98 1.90 19.94
C LEU A 252 -7.01 1.97 21.07
N LYS A 253 -7.17 0.91 21.87
CA LYS A 253 -8.06 0.89 23.03
C LYS A 253 -7.55 1.83 24.14
N ALA A 254 -6.26 1.85 24.40
CA ALA A 254 -5.65 2.76 25.38
C ALA A 254 -5.84 4.21 24.95
N LEU A 255 -5.67 4.52 23.65
CA LEU A 255 -5.92 5.87 23.10
C LEU A 255 -7.38 6.30 23.24
N LEU A 256 -8.34 5.41 22.95
CA LEU A 256 -9.76 5.70 23.13
C LEU A 256 -10.15 5.91 24.61
N ALA A 257 -9.43 5.28 25.54
CA ALA A 257 -9.61 5.47 26.96
C ALA A 257 -8.92 6.75 27.50
N GLY A 258 -8.15 7.46 26.67
CA GLY A 258 -7.36 8.62 27.10
C GLY A 258 -6.12 8.24 27.91
N ASP A 259 -5.75 6.96 27.94
CA ASP A 259 -4.60 6.44 28.68
C ASP A 259 -3.32 6.49 27.84
N LEU A 260 -2.71 7.67 27.78
CA LEU A 260 -1.46 7.87 27.05
C LEU A 260 -0.29 7.02 27.55
N PRO A 261 -0.06 6.85 28.87
CA PRO A 261 0.98 5.95 29.36
C PRO A 261 0.82 4.51 28.86
N ALA A 262 -0.37 3.93 28.99
CA ALA A 262 -0.63 2.57 28.49
C ALA A 262 -0.50 2.46 26.97
N ALA A 263 -0.92 3.48 26.22
CA ALA A 263 -0.75 3.53 24.77
C ALA A 263 0.73 3.56 24.36
N LYS A 264 1.55 4.36 25.04
CA LYS A 264 3.00 4.44 24.81
C LYS A 264 3.72 3.12 25.12
N ASP A 265 3.39 2.49 26.24
CA ASP A 265 3.97 1.19 26.60
C ASP A 265 3.62 0.11 25.57
N ALA A 266 2.34 0.04 25.16
CA ALA A 266 1.90 -0.89 24.14
C ALA A 266 2.56 -0.63 22.77
N LEU A 267 2.73 0.64 22.36
CA LEU A 267 3.40 1.03 21.11
C LEU A 267 4.89 0.69 21.16
N SER A 268 5.60 1.05 22.23
CA SER A 268 7.01 0.73 22.45
C SER A 268 7.25 -0.77 22.27
N LYS A 269 6.46 -1.59 22.98
CA LYS A 269 6.56 -3.05 22.87
C LYS A 269 6.30 -3.54 21.46
N HIS A 270 5.25 -3.03 20.79
CA HIS A 270 4.91 -3.39 19.42
C HIS A 270 6.06 -3.09 18.44
N ILE A 271 6.70 -1.93 18.55
CA ILE A 271 7.83 -1.55 17.69
C ILE A 271 9.07 -2.42 18.00
N ARG A 272 9.41 -2.60 19.26
CA ARG A 272 10.56 -3.44 19.66
C ARG A 272 10.44 -4.89 19.25
N ASP A 273 9.23 -5.46 19.29
CA ASP A 273 9.01 -6.85 18.87
C ASP A 273 9.30 -7.08 17.37
N GLN A 274 9.40 -6.01 16.57
CA GLN A 274 9.82 -6.10 15.17
C GLN A 274 11.31 -6.48 15.01
N ARG A 275 12.17 -6.22 16.00
CA ARG A 275 13.59 -6.59 15.97
C ARG A 275 13.80 -8.09 15.70
N LYS A 276 12.94 -8.94 16.26
CA LYS A 276 13.00 -10.40 16.06
C LYS A 276 12.72 -10.82 14.60
N HIS A 277 11.97 -10.00 13.86
CA HIS A 277 11.69 -10.27 12.45
C HIS A 277 12.82 -9.81 11.55
N VAL A 278 13.58 -8.78 11.93
CA VAL A 278 14.73 -8.30 11.18
C VAL A 278 15.78 -9.39 11.06
N ALA A 279 16.20 -10.00 12.16
CA ALA A 279 17.18 -11.10 12.15
C ALA A 279 16.74 -12.23 11.18
N ARG A 280 15.48 -12.66 11.28
CA ARG A 280 14.94 -13.72 10.39
C ARG A 280 14.98 -13.32 8.91
N LEU A 281 14.64 -12.07 8.56
CA LEU A 281 14.68 -11.60 7.17
C LEU A 281 16.08 -11.64 6.58
N PHE A 282 17.10 -11.31 7.36
CA PHE A 282 18.51 -11.38 6.92
C PHE A 282 19.00 -12.83 6.82
N GLU A 283 18.57 -13.72 7.71
CA GLU A 283 18.86 -15.14 7.64
C GLU A 283 18.25 -15.76 6.36
N GLU A 284 16.99 -15.48 6.06
CA GLU A 284 16.30 -15.96 4.87
C GLU A 284 16.91 -15.40 3.58
N ALA A 285 17.27 -14.10 3.56
CA ALA A 285 17.89 -13.46 2.39
C ALA A 285 19.33 -13.96 2.12
N SER A 286 20.01 -14.47 3.13
CA SER A 286 21.38 -15.02 3.05
C SER A 286 21.39 -16.49 2.68
N SER A 287 20.26 -17.18 2.79
CA SER A 287 20.15 -18.58 2.38
C SER A 287 20.13 -18.68 0.85
N PRO A 288 21.00 -19.50 0.23
CA PRO A 288 20.94 -19.69 -1.21
C PRO A 288 19.56 -20.24 -1.58
N ALA A 289 18.94 -19.63 -2.59
CA ALA A 289 17.68 -20.14 -3.17
C ALA A 289 17.86 -21.60 -3.58
N ALA A 290 17.08 -22.49 -2.97
CA ALA A 290 17.09 -23.91 -3.25
C ALA A 290 16.51 -24.22 -4.65
#